data_039ae7899c17c506c8ae6c8ec5799aea
#
_entry.id   039ae7899c17c506c8ae6c8ec5799aea
#
_cell.length_a   1.000
_cell.length_b   1.000
_cell.length_c   1.000
_cell.angle_alpha   90.00
_cell.angle_beta   90.00
_cell.angle_gamma   90.00
#
_symmetry.space_group_name_H-M   'P 1'
#
loop_
_entity.id
_entity.type
_entity.pdbx_description
1 polymer ?
#
loop_
_entity_poly.entity_id
_entity_poly.type
_entity_poly.pdbx_seq_one_letter_code
_entity_poly.pdbx_strand_id
1 'polypeptide(L)'
;MLSELALAFALGAQTALGIGNSAWKLKGMQYLVTFGNSYTDESRLLYFIEHQDAPPVGWRAPENNVTSTGGRIWARYVSDYTGAALYNYAVSGATCSNDITPRYFSPINDIFPSVDQYEIPAFIEDAYHQDPETGEPFLSLPRRETVYSIWIGTNDLGNGAFIDDSQVAGKTLLDYVECVLRAIEGLYDHGARYFVLMNVAPLDLLPLYALPEMGGVQGGPFWPDKPDNITQVSCRMRETVVAVNEIIELKIEGSMRHRYKGASIALFDTYSLLTSMYYHPSQYFTGTEPPSVEGWVKHCDAQGQNCEEQPSPDSFMWYDELHPSEQTGRIIAQHFVQVVEGVSAYTKYFD
;
A
#
# COMPACT_ATOMS: atom_id res chain seq x y z
N MET A 1 28.89 -16.61 46.93
CA MET A 1 29.05 -17.52 45.81
C MET A 1 27.66 -17.80 45.28
N LEU A 2 27.21 -16.99 44.37
CA LEU A 2 25.93 -17.16 43.65
C LEU A 2 26.33 -17.31 42.19
N SER A 3 26.04 -18.48 41.63
CA SER A 3 26.33 -18.85 40.24
C SER A 3 25.32 -18.20 39.29
N GLU A 4 25.82 -17.40 38.39
CA GLU A 4 25.05 -16.90 37.24
C GLU A 4 24.78 -18.04 36.23
N LEU A 5 23.52 -18.38 36.06
CA LEU A 5 23.08 -19.17 34.91
C LEU A 5 22.80 -18.24 33.73
N ALA A 6 23.73 -18.18 32.80
CA ALA A 6 23.49 -17.55 31.49
C ALA A 6 22.69 -18.50 30.61
N LEU A 7 21.44 -18.15 30.34
CA LEU A 7 20.59 -18.84 29.36
C LEU A 7 20.91 -18.28 27.99
N ALA A 8 21.69 -19.00 27.18
CA ALA A 8 21.94 -18.68 25.78
C ALA A 8 20.74 -19.12 24.94
N PHE A 9 19.94 -18.16 24.45
CA PHE A 9 18.98 -18.40 23.36
C PHE A 9 19.75 -18.47 22.04
N ALA A 10 19.95 -19.69 21.54
CA ALA A 10 20.41 -19.88 20.16
C ALA A 10 19.24 -19.61 19.21
N LEU A 11 19.24 -18.44 18.55
CA LEU A 11 18.42 -18.22 17.36
C LEU A 11 18.97 -19.12 16.23
N GLY A 12 18.32 -20.23 16.01
CA GLY A 12 18.54 -21.06 14.83
C GLY A 12 17.99 -20.33 13.59
N ALA A 13 18.85 -19.72 12.80
CA ALA A 13 18.52 -19.35 11.44
C ALA A 13 18.23 -20.63 10.64
N GLN A 14 16.96 -20.98 10.50
CA GLN A 14 16.54 -21.99 9.53
C GLN A 14 16.63 -21.34 8.15
N THR A 15 17.69 -21.65 7.42
CA THR A 15 17.73 -21.49 5.96
C THR A 15 16.70 -22.46 5.38
N ALA A 16 15.48 -21.96 5.14
CA ALA A 16 14.50 -22.66 4.35
C ALA A 16 15.03 -22.69 2.91
N LEU A 17 15.56 -23.84 2.50
CA LEU A 17 15.79 -24.16 1.09
C LEU A 17 14.44 -24.04 0.37
N GLY A 18 14.34 -23.12 -0.58
CA GLY A 18 13.12 -22.75 -1.28
C GLY A 18 12.45 -23.91 -2.02
N ILE A 19 11.52 -24.54 -1.34
CA ILE A 19 10.46 -25.27 -2.01
C ILE A 19 9.39 -24.22 -2.30
N GLY A 20 9.33 -23.75 -3.57
CA GLY A 20 8.31 -22.80 -3.99
C GLY A 20 6.93 -23.25 -3.52
N ASN A 21 6.14 -22.33 -2.98
CA ASN A 21 4.83 -22.68 -2.44
C ASN A 21 3.94 -23.24 -3.55
N SER A 22 3.42 -24.47 -3.37
CA SER A 22 2.62 -25.17 -4.38
C SER A 22 1.32 -24.44 -4.74
N ALA A 23 0.86 -23.52 -3.89
CA ALA A 23 -0.31 -22.69 -4.09
C ALA A 23 -0.08 -21.54 -5.10
N TRP A 24 1.17 -21.08 -5.24
CA TRP A 24 1.51 -20.00 -6.16
C TRP A 24 2.15 -20.54 -7.45
N LYS A 25 1.40 -20.51 -8.55
CA LYS A 25 1.78 -21.15 -9.83
C LYS A 25 2.16 -20.16 -10.94
N LEU A 26 2.40 -18.91 -10.60
CA LEU A 26 2.88 -17.91 -11.55
C LEU A 26 4.26 -18.32 -12.07
N LYS A 27 4.44 -18.35 -13.39
CA LYS A 27 5.71 -18.76 -14.01
C LYS A 27 6.65 -17.59 -14.33
N GLY A 28 6.12 -16.38 -14.22
CA GLY A 28 6.82 -15.14 -14.51
C GLY A 28 5.80 -14.01 -14.64
N MET A 29 6.11 -12.84 -14.13
CA MET A 29 5.28 -11.65 -14.23
C MET A 29 5.75 -10.81 -15.41
N GLN A 30 4.86 -10.58 -16.39
CA GLN A 30 5.10 -9.67 -17.51
C GLN A 30 4.28 -8.38 -17.37
N TYR A 31 3.23 -8.42 -16.55
CA TYR A 31 2.31 -7.30 -16.34
C TYR A 31 1.98 -7.16 -14.87
N LEU A 32 2.09 -5.94 -14.36
CA LEU A 32 1.69 -5.56 -13.02
C LEU A 32 0.59 -4.51 -13.12
N VAL A 33 -0.58 -4.80 -12.56
CA VAL A 33 -1.71 -3.87 -12.44
C VAL A 33 -1.86 -3.50 -10.97
N THR A 34 -1.86 -2.20 -10.64
CA THR A 34 -1.88 -1.75 -9.24
C THR A 34 -3.02 -0.82 -8.95
N PHE A 35 -3.59 -0.99 -7.75
CA PHE A 35 -4.68 -0.21 -7.16
C PHE A 35 -4.29 0.23 -5.76
N GLY A 36 -4.79 1.39 -5.31
CA GLY A 36 -4.51 1.86 -3.98
C GLY A 36 -4.48 3.38 -3.84
N ASN A 37 -3.66 3.85 -2.92
CA ASN A 37 -3.59 5.25 -2.53
C ASN A 37 -2.23 5.89 -2.88
N SER A 38 -1.85 6.95 -2.14
CA SER A 38 -0.60 7.71 -2.32
C SER A 38 0.68 6.86 -2.22
N TYR A 39 0.65 5.70 -1.57
CA TYR A 39 1.80 4.80 -1.51
C TYR A 39 2.06 4.12 -2.87
N THR A 40 1.07 4.14 -3.75
CA THR A 40 1.10 3.44 -5.05
C THR A 40 0.86 4.36 -6.24
N ASP A 41 0.19 5.51 -6.06
CA ASP A 41 -0.09 6.47 -7.14
C ASP A 41 1.21 7.05 -7.70
N GLU A 42 1.31 7.09 -9.01
CA GLU A 42 2.44 7.68 -9.72
C GLU A 42 2.11 9.01 -10.39
N SER A 43 0.92 9.17 -10.96
CA SER A 43 0.55 10.37 -11.71
C SER A 43 -0.96 10.59 -11.83
N ARG A 44 -1.80 9.70 -11.32
CA ARG A 44 -3.24 9.75 -11.57
C ARG A 44 -3.93 10.88 -10.83
N LEU A 45 -3.59 11.13 -9.56
CA LEU A 45 -4.09 12.30 -8.85
C LEU A 45 -3.65 13.61 -9.53
N LEU A 46 -2.39 13.66 -10.02
CA LEU A 46 -1.88 14.84 -10.73
C LEU A 46 -2.72 15.13 -11.97
N TYR A 47 -3.09 14.10 -12.74
CA TYR A 47 -3.97 14.25 -13.89
C TYR A 47 -5.32 14.90 -13.51
N PHE A 48 -5.98 14.42 -12.45
CA PHE A 48 -7.23 15.00 -11.96
C PHE A 48 -7.08 16.48 -11.57
N ILE A 49 -5.97 16.84 -10.93
CA ILE A 49 -5.72 18.22 -10.51
C ILE A 49 -5.50 19.13 -11.72
N GLU A 50 -4.72 18.69 -12.69
CA GLU A 50 -4.35 19.51 -13.86
C GLU A 50 -5.51 19.65 -14.85
N HIS A 51 -6.32 18.61 -15.03
CA HIS A 51 -7.38 18.58 -16.04
C HIS A 51 -8.78 18.80 -15.45
N GLN A 52 -8.93 18.74 -14.12
CA GLN A 52 -10.23 18.83 -13.41
C GLN A 52 -11.24 17.76 -13.91
N ASP A 53 -10.74 16.63 -14.36
CA ASP A 53 -11.50 15.52 -14.92
C ASP A 53 -10.71 14.21 -14.76
N ALA A 54 -11.39 13.07 -14.91
CA ALA A 54 -10.77 11.76 -14.92
C ALA A 54 -9.87 11.57 -16.16
N PRO A 55 -8.76 10.81 -16.04
CA PRO A 55 -8.05 10.34 -17.21
C PRO A 55 -8.98 9.63 -18.20
N PRO A 56 -8.85 9.89 -19.50
CA PRO A 56 -9.68 9.23 -20.51
C PRO A 56 -9.36 7.73 -20.58
N VAL A 57 -10.34 6.95 -21.05
CA VAL A 57 -10.14 5.52 -21.34
C VAL A 57 -8.96 5.35 -22.29
N GLY A 58 -8.09 4.39 -22.00
CA GLY A 58 -6.84 4.19 -22.74
C GLY A 58 -5.67 5.07 -22.29
N TRP A 59 -5.82 5.82 -21.20
CA TRP A 59 -4.71 6.58 -20.65
C TRP A 59 -3.82 5.72 -19.74
N ARG A 60 -2.52 5.79 -19.96
CA ARG A 60 -1.51 5.13 -19.12
C ARG A 60 -0.77 6.16 -18.29
N ALA A 61 -0.71 5.94 -16.98
CA ALA A 61 0.04 6.80 -16.09
C ALA A 61 1.51 6.92 -16.53
N PRO A 62 2.01 8.12 -16.82
CA PRO A 62 3.42 8.32 -17.12
C PRO A 62 4.27 8.06 -15.88
N GLU A 63 5.52 7.67 -16.11
CA GLU A 63 6.50 7.59 -15.04
C GLU A 63 6.71 8.96 -14.39
N ASN A 64 6.75 8.98 -13.05
CA ASN A 64 6.94 10.17 -12.27
C ASN A 64 7.97 9.92 -11.15
N ASN A 65 8.95 10.82 -11.07
CA ASN A 65 10.00 10.80 -10.06
C ASN A 65 9.68 11.74 -8.88
N VAL A 66 8.51 12.37 -8.88
CA VAL A 66 8.05 13.28 -7.83
C VAL A 66 6.68 12.81 -7.34
N THR A 67 6.69 11.76 -6.54
CA THR A 67 5.48 11.17 -5.94
C THR A 67 5.40 11.48 -4.45
N SER A 68 4.39 10.97 -3.78
CA SER A 68 4.24 11.11 -2.32
C SER A 68 5.38 10.47 -1.50
N THR A 69 6.28 9.71 -2.14
CA THR A 69 7.45 9.09 -1.49
C THR A 69 8.73 9.90 -1.62
N GLY A 70 8.67 11.06 -2.26
CA GLY A 70 9.82 11.92 -2.57
C GLY A 70 10.65 11.46 -3.76
N GLY A 71 10.20 10.41 -4.45
CA GLY A 71 10.87 9.85 -5.61
C GLY A 71 9.91 8.93 -6.36
N ARG A 72 10.39 7.78 -6.82
CA ARG A 72 9.61 6.77 -7.54
C ARG A 72 8.88 5.86 -6.56
N ILE A 73 7.69 5.40 -6.93
CA ILE A 73 6.90 4.46 -6.13
C ILE A 73 7.46 3.03 -6.18
N TRP A 74 7.10 2.22 -5.19
CA TRP A 74 7.49 0.81 -5.10
C TRP A 74 7.13 0.01 -6.38
N ALA A 75 5.95 0.25 -6.95
CA ALA A 75 5.46 -0.49 -8.11
C ALA A 75 6.31 -0.23 -9.38
N ARG A 76 6.87 1.00 -9.51
CA ARG A 76 7.81 1.32 -10.59
C ARG A 76 9.13 0.58 -10.41
N TYR A 77 9.64 0.46 -9.19
CA TYR A 77 10.82 -0.35 -8.90
C TYR A 77 10.59 -1.84 -9.18
N VAL A 78 9.38 -2.38 -8.88
CA VAL A 78 9.03 -3.75 -9.28
C VAL A 78 9.09 -3.91 -10.80
N SER A 79 8.52 -2.96 -11.56
CA SER A 79 8.60 -2.92 -13.02
C SER A 79 10.05 -2.93 -13.51
N ASP A 80 10.91 -2.12 -12.91
CA ASP A 80 12.35 -2.06 -13.28
C ASP A 80 13.08 -3.37 -12.97
N TYR A 81 12.83 -3.97 -11.81
CA TYR A 81 13.53 -5.19 -11.39
C TYR A 81 13.11 -6.43 -12.19
N THR A 82 11.89 -6.46 -12.68
CA THR A 82 11.31 -7.63 -13.35
C THR A 82 11.18 -7.45 -14.87
N GLY A 83 11.19 -6.22 -15.36
CA GLY A 83 10.86 -5.89 -16.74
C GLY A 83 9.35 -5.94 -17.05
N ALA A 84 8.49 -6.11 -16.04
CA ALA A 84 7.05 -6.15 -16.22
C ALA A 84 6.47 -4.78 -16.60
N ALA A 85 5.52 -4.75 -17.51
CA ALA A 85 4.78 -3.54 -17.84
C ALA A 85 3.85 -3.15 -16.68
N LEU A 86 3.97 -1.91 -16.19
CA LEU A 86 3.14 -1.37 -15.11
C LEU A 86 1.90 -0.65 -15.68
N TYR A 87 0.72 -1.00 -15.15
CA TYR A 87 -0.55 -0.29 -15.31
C TYR A 87 -1.04 0.15 -13.93
N ASN A 88 -0.93 1.43 -13.63
CA ASN A 88 -1.20 1.98 -12.32
C ASN A 88 -2.53 2.75 -12.30
N TYR A 89 -3.49 2.26 -11.52
CA TYR A 89 -4.82 2.87 -11.32
C TYR A 89 -4.96 3.58 -9.97
N ALA A 90 -3.98 3.45 -9.10
CA ALA A 90 -4.01 4.05 -7.77
C ALA A 90 -4.14 5.58 -7.84
N VAL A 91 -4.86 6.15 -6.87
CA VAL A 91 -5.05 7.60 -6.71
C VAL A 91 -4.62 8.03 -5.32
N SER A 92 -3.67 8.98 -5.22
CA SER A 92 -3.26 9.54 -3.93
C SER A 92 -4.44 10.12 -3.19
N GLY A 93 -4.67 9.68 -1.95
CA GLY A 93 -5.84 10.08 -1.15
C GLY A 93 -7.04 9.15 -1.25
N ALA A 94 -7.03 8.16 -2.14
CA ALA A 94 -8.12 7.21 -2.27
C ALA A 94 -8.40 6.43 -0.97
N THR A 95 -9.67 6.20 -0.72
CA THR A 95 -10.20 5.20 0.22
C THR A 95 -10.72 3.99 -0.57
N CYS A 96 -11.04 2.91 0.13
CA CYS A 96 -11.65 1.77 -0.55
C CYS A 96 -12.99 2.14 -1.16
N SER A 97 -13.85 2.87 -0.40
CA SER A 97 -15.18 3.29 -0.86
C SER A 97 -15.67 4.56 -0.16
N ASN A 98 -16.23 5.50 -0.93
CA ASN A 98 -16.92 6.66 -0.38
C ASN A 98 -18.24 6.30 0.32
N ASP A 99 -18.80 5.12 0.10
CA ASP A 99 -19.96 4.63 0.85
C ASP A 99 -19.62 4.26 2.31
N ILE A 100 -18.32 4.21 2.63
CA ILE A 100 -17.79 3.86 3.95
C ILE A 100 -17.09 5.06 4.57
N THR A 101 -16.08 5.60 3.87
CA THR A 101 -15.23 6.71 4.27
C THR A 101 -15.24 7.78 3.18
N PRO A 102 -16.32 8.61 3.14
CA PRO A 102 -16.52 9.56 2.05
C PRO A 102 -15.49 10.68 2.09
N ARG A 103 -15.01 11.03 0.91
CA ARG A 103 -14.14 12.17 0.70
C ARG A 103 -14.67 13.03 -0.45
N TYR A 104 -14.54 14.33 -0.32
CA TYR A 104 -14.85 15.29 -1.37
C TYR A 104 -13.56 15.80 -2.02
N PHE A 105 -13.56 15.89 -3.34
CA PHE A 105 -12.41 16.34 -4.11
C PHE A 105 -12.72 17.64 -4.86
N SER A 106 -12.31 18.74 -4.29
CA SER A 106 -12.64 20.08 -4.81
C SER A 106 -12.18 20.36 -6.25
N PRO A 107 -11.05 19.83 -6.75
CA PRO A 107 -10.65 20.06 -8.15
C PRO A 107 -11.66 19.61 -9.19
N ILE A 108 -12.38 18.51 -8.95
CA ILE A 108 -13.42 18.00 -9.85
C ILE A 108 -14.84 18.33 -9.36
N ASN A 109 -14.96 18.98 -8.18
CA ASN A 109 -16.24 19.30 -7.53
C ASN A 109 -17.17 18.08 -7.36
N ASP A 110 -16.60 16.91 -7.00
CA ASP A 110 -17.31 15.63 -6.85
C ASP A 110 -16.69 14.81 -5.71
N ILE A 111 -17.17 13.57 -5.54
CA ILE A 111 -16.57 12.59 -4.63
C ILE A 111 -15.14 12.26 -5.05
N PHE A 112 -14.32 11.93 -4.06
CA PHE A 112 -12.93 11.56 -4.31
C PHE A 112 -12.85 10.23 -5.09
N PRO A 113 -11.95 10.07 -6.06
CA PRO A 113 -11.72 8.78 -6.71
C PRO A 113 -11.34 7.72 -5.67
N SER A 114 -12.14 6.66 -5.55
CA SER A 114 -11.94 5.53 -4.64
C SER A 114 -11.68 4.23 -5.41
N VAL A 115 -11.21 3.20 -4.71
CA VAL A 115 -10.91 1.91 -5.35
C VAL A 115 -12.14 1.32 -6.03
N ASP A 116 -13.27 1.22 -5.33
CA ASP A 116 -14.46 0.55 -5.86
C ASP A 116 -15.30 1.41 -6.82
N GLN A 117 -15.27 2.75 -6.67
CA GLN A 117 -16.11 3.66 -7.47
C GLN A 117 -15.37 4.27 -8.66
N TYR A 118 -14.02 4.21 -8.66
CA TYR A 118 -13.24 4.78 -9.75
C TYR A 118 -12.13 3.83 -10.27
N GLU A 119 -11.22 3.35 -9.41
CA GLU A 119 -10.01 2.66 -9.90
C GLU A 119 -10.34 1.33 -10.59
N ILE A 120 -11.20 0.49 -9.98
CA ILE A 120 -11.64 -0.77 -10.59
C ILE A 120 -12.51 -0.52 -11.83
N PRO A 121 -13.52 0.38 -11.82
CA PRO A 121 -14.25 0.76 -13.03
C PRO A 121 -13.35 1.24 -14.18
N ALA A 122 -12.39 2.13 -13.92
CA ALA A 122 -11.46 2.63 -14.93
C ALA A 122 -10.60 1.50 -15.54
N PHE A 123 -10.11 0.58 -14.71
CA PHE A 123 -9.42 -0.62 -15.21
C PHE A 123 -10.34 -1.48 -16.09
N ILE A 124 -11.60 -1.68 -15.71
CA ILE A 124 -12.56 -2.48 -16.48
C ILE A 124 -12.85 -1.82 -17.81
N GLU A 125 -13.04 -0.50 -17.84
CA GLU A 125 -13.23 0.25 -19.10
C GLU A 125 -12.01 0.10 -20.01
N ASP A 126 -10.81 0.26 -19.50
CA ASP A 126 -9.55 0.07 -20.22
C ASP A 126 -9.39 -1.38 -20.74
N ALA A 127 -9.85 -2.38 -19.99
CA ALA A 127 -9.77 -3.78 -20.39
C ALA A 127 -10.64 -4.13 -21.60
N TYR A 128 -11.68 -3.34 -21.87
CA TYR A 128 -12.55 -3.48 -23.06
C TYR A 128 -12.23 -2.45 -24.15
N HIS A 129 -11.34 -1.51 -23.87
CA HIS A 129 -10.97 -0.48 -24.83
C HIS A 129 -10.11 -1.05 -25.97
N GLN A 130 -10.44 -0.65 -27.18
CA GLN A 130 -9.63 -0.90 -28.38
C GLN A 130 -9.17 0.43 -28.96
N ASP A 131 -7.92 0.48 -29.36
CA ASP A 131 -7.39 1.64 -30.05
C ASP A 131 -8.21 1.89 -31.33
N PRO A 132 -8.78 3.08 -31.50
CA PRO A 132 -9.70 3.34 -32.61
C PRO A 132 -9.02 3.35 -34.00
N GLU A 133 -7.71 3.51 -34.08
CA GLU A 133 -6.96 3.56 -35.32
C GLU A 133 -6.46 2.16 -35.72
N THR A 134 -5.99 1.36 -34.76
CA THR A 134 -5.40 0.05 -35.03
C THR A 134 -6.35 -1.12 -34.76
N GLY A 135 -7.39 -0.91 -33.92
CA GLY A 135 -8.30 -1.97 -33.47
C GLY A 135 -7.67 -2.92 -32.43
N GLU A 136 -6.43 -2.65 -32.00
CA GLU A 136 -5.76 -3.47 -31.00
C GLU A 136 -6.29 -3.15 -29.59
N PRO A 137 -6.38 -4.16 -28.68
CA PRO A 137 -6.80 -3.92 -27.30
C PRO A 137 -5.77 -3.07 -26.57
N PHE A 138 -6.21 -2.06 -25.81
CA PHE A 138 -5.33 -1.25 -24.96
C PHE A 138 -4.63 -2.10 -23.90
N LEU A 139 -5.37 -3.01 -23.26
CA LEU A 139 -4.83 -3.98 -22.31
C LEU A 139 -4.81 -5.38 -22.91
N SER A 140 -3.63 -5.94 -23.10
CA SER A 140 -3.44 -7.36 -23.41
C SER A 140 -2.79 -8.05 -22.22
N LEU A 141 -3.62 -8.57 -21.31
CA LEU A 141 -3.19 -9.08 -19.99
C LEU A 141 -3.41 -10.61 -19.90
N PRO A 142 -2.43 -11.43 -20.34
CA PRO A 142 -2.51 -12.88 -20.23
C PRO A 142 -2.64 -13.32 -18.77
N ARG A 143 -3.63 -14.15 -18.45
CA ARG A 143 -3.97 -14.58 -17.08
C ARG A 143 -2.82 -15.15 -16.26
N ARG A 144 -1.84 -15.79 -16.92
CA ARG A 144 -0.73 -16.47 -16.25
C ARG A 144 0.54 -15.62 -16.13
N GLU A 145 0.49 -14.41 -16.64
CA GLU A 145 1.62 -13.48 -16.70
C GLU A 145 1.30 -12.12 -16.06
N THR A 146 0.05 -11.97 -15.58
CA THR A 146 -0.44 -10.72 -14.98
C THR A 146 -0.68 -10.89 -13.50
N VAL A 147 -0.13 -9.99 -12.71
CA VAL A 147 -0.36 -9.84 -11.27
C VAL A 147 -1.15 -8.58 -11.02
N TYR A 148 -2.18 -8.69 -10.17
CA TYR A 148 -3.02 -7.58 -9.72
C TYR A 148 -2.71 -7.30 -8.26
N SER A 149 -2.27 -6.09 -7.94
CA SER A 149 -1.92 -5.71 -6.57
C SER A 149 -2.85 -4.65 -6.04
N ILE A 150 -3.31 -4.83 -4.80
CA ILE A 150 -4.15 -3.87 -4.08
C ILE A 150 -3.44 -3.51 -2.77
N TRP A 151 -3.17 -2.20 -2.55
CA TRP A 151 -2.66 -1.68 -1.28
C TRP A 151 -3.43 -0.45 -0.87
N ILE A 152 -4.43 -0.64 -0.02
CA ILE A 152 -5.39 0.37 0.43
C ILE A 152 -5.60 0.27 1.95
N GLY A 153 -6.10 1.32 2.58
CA GLY A 153 -6.46 1.32 4.01
C GLY A 153 -5.87 2.46 4.81
N THR A 154 -4.76 3.06 4.36
CA THR A 154 -4.13 4.19 5.07
C THR A 154 -5.11 5.34 5.28
N ASN A 155 -5.86 5.71 4.25
CA ASN A 155 -6.86 6.78 4.31
C ASN A 155 -8.16 6.33 4.97
N ASP A 156 -8.57 5.07 4.80
CA ASP A 156 -9.78 4.50 5.42
C ASP A 156 -9.65 4.47 6.94
N LEU A 157 -8.49 4.08 7.46
CA LEU A 157 -8.24 3.99 8.90
C LEU A 157 -7.76 5.30 9.51
N GLY A 158 -7.32 6.27 8.67
CA GLY A 158 -6.73 7.54 9.06
C GLY A 158 -7.74 8.60 9.50
N ASN A 159 -7.24 9.84 9.64
CA ASN A 159 -8.03 11.01 9.97
C ASN A 159 -9.06 11.34 8.88
N GLY A 160 -10.21 11.84 9.29
CA GLY A 160 -11.38 12.02 8.43
C GLY A 160 -12.08 10.69 8.09
N ALA A 161 -11.76 9.61 8.82
CA ALA A 161 -12.31 8.28 8.61
C ALA A 161 -12.47 7.51 9.93
N PHE A 162 -11.96 6.25 10.04
CA PHE A 162 -12.21 5.43 11.24
C PHE A 162 -11.49 5.89 12.51
N ILE A 163 -10.32 6.56 12.42
CA ILE A 163 -9.58 6.95 13.64
C ILE A 163 -10.30 8.00 14.47
N ASP A 164 -11.11 8.85 13.86
CA ASP A 164 -11.85 9.95 14.48
C ASP A 164 -13.40 9.79 14.36
N ASP A 165 -13.86 8.58 14.02
CA ASP A 165 -15.28 8.23 13.89
C ASP A 165 -16.02 9.04 12.80
N SER A 166 -15.32 9.47 11.76
CA SER A 166 -15.86 10.25 10.63
C SER A 166 -16.44 9.41 9.49
N GLN A 167 -16.38 8.08 9.56
CA GLN A 167 -17.01 7.18 8.59
C GLN A 167 -18.53 7.34 8.55
N VAL A 168 -19.16 6.88 7.49
CA VAL A 168 -20.63 6.88 7.37
C VAL A 168 -21.26 6.15 8.56
N ALA A 169 -22.30 6.75 9.14
CA ALA A 169 -22.98 6.21 10.32
C ALA A 169 -23.42 4.74 10.10
N GLY A 170 -23.04 3.87 11.04
CA GLY A 170 -23.32 2.44 11.01
C GLY A 170 -22.32 1.62 10.21
N LYS A 171 -21.35 2.23 9.54
CA LYS A 171 -20.24 1.53 8.89
C LYS A 171 -19.16 1.14 9.91
N THR A 172 -18.53 0.01 9.66
CA THR A 172 -17.57 -0.63 10.54
C THR A 172 -16.32 -1.03 9.80
N LEU A 173 -15.28 -1.42 10.52
CA LEU A 173 -14.05 -1.99 9.93
C LEU A 173 -14.35 -3.23 9.07
N LEU A 174 -15.42 -3.97 9.36
CA LEU A 174 -15.83 -5.11 8.55
C LEU A 174 -16.35 -4.65 7.17
N ASP A 175 -17.07 -3.52 7.07
CA ASP A 175 -17.51 -2.96 5.78
C ASP A 175 -16.29 -2.59 4.92
N TYR A 176 -15.23 -2.03 5.53
CA TYR A 176 -13.97 -1.75 4.85
C TYR A 176 -13.32 -3.05 4.33
N VAL A 177 -13.19 -4.08 5.17
CA VAL A 177 -12.61 -5.36 4.75
C VAL A 177 -13.43 -6.00 3.60
N GLU A 178 -14.77 -5.95 3.69
CA GLU A 178 -15.64 -6.44 2.61
C GLU A 178 -15.47 -5.61 1.31
N CYS A 179 -15.17 -4.30 1.42
CA CYS A 179 -14.84 -3.49 0.25
C CYS A 179 -13.57 -3.99 -0.43
N VAL A 180 -12.49 -4.24 0.32
CA VAL A 180 -11.24 -4.78 -0.23
C VAL A 180 -11.47 -6.13 -0.92
N LEU A 181 -12.29 -7.00 -0.33
CA LEU A 181 -12.62 -8.30 -0.94
C LEU A 181 -13.48 -8.13 -2.21
N ARG A 182 -14.40 -7.16 -2.24
CA ARG A 182 -15.16 -6.85 -3.47
C ARG A 182 -14.27 -6.33 -4.59
N ALA A 183 -13.20 -5.59 -4.27
CA ALA A 183 -12.21 -5.18 -5.28
C ALA A 183 -11.53 -6.41 -5.92
N ILE A 184 -11.14 -7.40 -5.13
CA ILE A 184 -10.63 -8.68 -5.64
C ILE A 184 -11.68 -9.40 -6.50
N GLU A 185 -12.95 -9.47 -6.05
CA GLU A 185 -14.06 -10.12 -6.76
C GLU A 185 -14.31 -9.43 -8.12
N GLY A 186 -14.36 -8.10 -8.14
CA GLY A 186 -14.52 -7.33 -9.38
C GLY A 186 -13.42 -7.64 -10.41
N LEU A 187 -12.16 -7.67 -9.98
CA LEU A 187 -11.05 -8.05 -10.86
C LEU A 187 -11.12 -9.52 -11.29
N TYR A 188 -11.47 -10.43 -10.38
CA TYR A 188 -11.62 -11.86 -10.68
C TYR A 188 -12.70 -12.11 -11.75
N ASP A 189 -13.83 -11.45 -11.66
CA ASP A 189 -14.95 -11.57 -12.62
C ASP A 189 -14.54 -11.08 -14.02
N HIS A 190 -13.57 -10.16 -14.09
CA HIS A 190 -12.98 -9.68 -15.35
C HIS A 190 -11.70 -10.44 -15.76
N GLY A 191 -11.46 -11.61 -15.15
CA GLY A 191 -10.46 -12.55 -15.64
C GLY A 191 -9.13 -12.58 -14.87
N ALA A 192 -8.92 -11.71 -13.87
CA ALA A 192 -7.75 -11.75 -13.01
C ALA A 192 -7.64 -13.08 -12.24
N ARG A 193 -6.41 -13.58 -12.05
CA ARG A 193 -6.18 -14.85 -11.38
C ARG A 193 -5.03 -14.86 -10.37
N TYR A 194 -4.11 -13.92 -10.46
CA TYR A 194 -3.00 -13.81 -9.51
C TYR A 194 -3.09 -12.46 -8.82
N PHE A 195 -3.32 -12.50 -7.52
CA PHE A 195 -3.52 -11.32 -6.71
C PHE A 195 -2.41 -11.21 -5.65
N VAL A 196 -1.88 -10.03 -5.46
CA VAL A 196 -1.08 -9.66 -4.30
C VAL A 196 -1.88 -8.64 -3.51
N LEU A 197 -2.51 -9.08 -2.43
CA LEU A 197 -3.12 -8.16 -1.48
C LEU A 197 -2.08 -7.78 -0.44
N MET A 198 -1.75 -6.51 -0.37
CA MET A 198 -0.85 -5.96 0.64
C MET A 198 -1.70 -5.52 1.84
N ASN A 199 -1.40 -6.06 3.03
CA ASN A 199 -2.13 -5.68 4.24
C ASN A 199 -1.80 -4.23 4.65
N VAL A 200 -2.56 -3.68 5.59
CA VAL A 200 -2.34 -2.30 6.04
C VAL A 200 -1.01 -2.20 6.78
N ALA A 201 -0.21 -1.19 6.40
CA ALA A 201 1.06 -0.85 7.03
C ALA A 201 0.91 -0.56 8.54
N PRO A 202 1.97 -0.63 9.36
CA PRO A 202 1.92 -0.31 10.78
C PRO A 202 1.76 1.21 10.98
N LEU A 203 0.54 1.72 10.80
CA LEU A 203 0.25 3.15 10.79
C LEU A 203 0.58 3.81 12.14
N ASP A 204 0.55 3.08 13.24
CA ASP A 204 0.95 3.53 14.57
C ASP A 204 2.46 3.81 14.70
N LEU A 205 3.27 3.43 13.72
CA LEU A 205 4.70 3.75 13.63
C LEU A 205 5.00 4.96 12.74
N LEU A 206 4.01 5.47 11.98
CA LEU A 206 4.19 6.69 11.19
C LEU A 206 4.25 7.92 12.09
N PRO A 207 5.09 8.92 11.80
CA PRO A 207 5.15 10.15 12.60
C PRO A 207 3.78 10.81 12.84
N LEU A 208 2.86 10.72 11.88
CA LEU A 208 1.50 11.24 12.04
C LEU A 208 0.72 10.55 13.17
N TYR A 209 0.93 9.26 13.44
CA TYR A 209 0.16 8.47 14.42
C TYR A 209 0.99 7.88 15.55
N ALA A 210 2.32 7.97 15.49
CA ALA A 210 3.21 7.37 16.49
C ALA A 210 3.06 8.01 17.87
N LEU A 211 3.54 7.30 18.91
CA LEU A 211 3.70 7.85 20.24
C LEU A 211 4.70 9.02 20.24
N PRO A 212 4.57 10.02 21.13
CA PRO A 212 5.52 11.14 21.21
C PRO A 212 6.97 10.70 21.38
N GLU A 213 7.22 9.69 22.21
CA GLU A 213 8.54 9.09 22.43
C GLU A 213 9.06 8.28 21.24
N MET A 214 8.24 8.06 20.21
CA MET A 214 8.58 7.38 18.97
C MET A 214 8.52 8.34 17.76
N GLY A 215 8.72 9.63 17.99
CA GLY A 215 8.73 10.66 16.94
C GLY A 215 7.34 11.15 16.51
N GLY A 216 6.29 10.79 17.24
CA GLY A 216 4.91 11.21 16.92
C GLY A 216 4.70 12.72 17.03
N VAL A 217 4.09 13.32 15.99
CA VAL A 217 3.81 14.76 15.93
C VAL A 217 2.44 15.12 16.49
N GLN A 218 2.32 16.32 17.09
CA GLN A 218 1.05 16.83 17.63
C GLN A 218 0.06 17.20 16.51
N GLY A 219 0.55 17.70 15.40
CA GLY A 219 -0.24 18.07 14.23
C GLY A 219 0.67 18.48 13.09
N GLY A 220 0.12 18.63 11.91
CA GLY A 220 0.87 18.95 10.70
C GLY A 220 -0.04 19.12 9.51
N PRO A 221 0.50 19.24 8.29
CA PRO A 221 -0.30 19.47 7.09
C PRO A 221 -1.33 18.36 6.81
N PHE A 222 -1.06 17.15 7.25
CA PHE A 222 -1.98 16.01 7.03
C PHE A 222 -3.08 15.92 8.09
N TRP A 223 -2.90 16.49 9.28
CA TRP A 223 -3.91 16.52 10.35
C TRP A 223 -3.76 17.78 11.21
N PRO A 224 -4.22 18.95 10.75
CA PRO A 224 -4.02 20.24 11.45
C PRO A 224 -4.73 20.31 12.80
N ASP A 225 -5.87 19.65 12.95
CA ASP A 225 -6.74 19.61 14.14
C ASP A 225 -6.64 18.28 14.91
N LYS A 226 -5.48 17.62 14.85
CA LYS A 226 -5.23 16.36 15.54
C LYS A 226 -5.51 16.49 17.04
N PRO A 227 -6.22 15.52 17.67
CA PRO A 227 -6.50 15.53 19.10
C PRO A 227 -5.22 15.60 19.96
N ASP A 228 -5.28 16.31 21.08
CA ASP A 228 -4.16 16.49 22.02
C ASP A 228 -3.63 15.17 22.62
N ASN A 229 -4.50 14.17 22.77
CA ASN A 229 -4.13 12.87 23.31
C ASN A 229 -3.51 11.95 22.26
N ILE A 230 -2.28 12.26 21.86
CA ILE A 230 -1.53 11.48 20.86
C ILE A 230 -1.43 10.00 21.28
N THR A 231 -1.24 9.71 22.55
CA THR A 231 -1.14 8.33 23.06
C THR A 231 -2.41 7.53 22.76
N GLN A 232 -3.59 8.14 22.95
CA GLN A 232 -4.86 7.50 22.62
C GLN A 232 -5.01 7.28 21.11
N VAL A 233 -4.61 8.26 20.29
CA VAL A 233 -4.62 8.14 18.84
C VAL A 233 -3.74 6.98 18.38
N SER A 234 -2.50 6.91 18.87
CA SER A 234 -1.54 5.86 18.53
C SER A 234 -2.03 4.46 18.93
N CYS A 235 -2.51 4.31 20.18
CA CYS A 235 -3.05 3.03 20.64
C CYS A 235 -4.26 2.58 19.82
N ARG A 236 -5.19 3.51 19.55
CA ARG A 236 -6.38 3.21 18.72
C ARG A 236 -5.98 2.82 17.29
N MET A 237 -5.02 3.54 16.68
CA MET A 237 -4.52 3.21 15.35
C MET A 237 -3.95 1.80 15.32
N ARG A 238 -3.09 1.44 16.27
CA ARG A 238 -2.50 0.10 16.36
C ARG A 238 -3.56 -0.99 16.50
N GLU A 239 -4.51 -0.83 17.43
CA GLU A 239 -5.60 -1.80 17.62
C GLU A 239 -6.42 -1.98 16.35
N THR A 240 -6.73 -0.87 15.67
CA THR A 240 -7.50 -0.88 14.42
C THR A 240 -6.77 -1.60 13.30
N VAL A 241 -5.49 -1.29 13.08
CA VAL A 241 -4.69 -1.91 12.00
C VAL A 241 -4.50 -3.40 12.25
N VAL A 242 -4.15 -3.80 13.49
CA VAL A 242 -3.98 -5.21 13.83
C VAL A 242 -5.28 -5.98 13.63
N ALA A 243 -6.42 -5.46 14.12
CA ALA A 243 -7.72 -6.10 13.95
C ALA A 243 -8.11 -6.25 12.48
N VAL A 244 -7.92 -5.21 11.68
CA VAL A 244 -8.22 -5.23 10.24
C VAL A 244 -7.37 -6.26 9.50
N ASN A 245 -6.07 -6.30 9.75
CA ASN A 245 -5.17 -7.24 9.09
C ASN A 245 -5.52 -8.70 9.41
N GLU A 246 -5.85 -9.00 10.67
CA GLU A 246 -6.33 -10.32 11.09
C GLU A 246 -7.66 -10.70 10.41
N ILE A 247 -8.62 -9.74 10.33
CA ILE A 247 -9.91 -10.00 9.68
C ILE A 247 -9.72 -10.25 8.18
N ILE A 248 -8.85 -9.48 7.50
CA ILE A 248 -8.52 -9.69 6.08
C ILE A 248 -8.00 -11.11 5.87
N GLU A 249 -7.03 -11.55 6.66
CA GLU A 249 -6.45 -12.88 6.55
C GLU A 249 -7.49 -13.98 6.72
N LEU A 250 -8.28 -13.93 7.81
CA LEU A 250 -9.34 -14.91 8.10
C LEU A 250 -10.41 -14.94 7.00
N LYS A 251 -10.77 -13.79 6.44
CA LYS A 251 -11.73 -13.71 5.34
C LYS A 251 -11.20 -14.30 4.05
N ILE A 252 -9.94 -14.05 3.70
CA ILE A 252 -9.32 -14.65 2.52
C ILE A 252 -9.28 -16.17 2.68
N GLU A 253 -8.79 -16.67 3.82
CA GLU A 253 -8.71 -18.11 4.09
C GLU A 253 -10.08 -18.79 3.99
N GLY A 254 -11.13 -18.17 4.56
CA GLY A 254 -12.50 -18.69 4.52
C GLY A 254 -13.16 -18.60 3.14
N SER A 255 -12.79 -17.62 2.31
CA SER A 255 -13.50 -17.30 1.06
C SER A 255 -12.90 -18.00 -0.16
N MET A 256 -11.58 -18.25 -0.17
CA MET A 256 -10.83 -18.70 -1.36
C MET A 256 -11.36 -19.97 -2.00
N ARG A 257 -11.63 -20.98 -1.19
CA ARG A 257 -12.05 -22.33 -1.68
C ARG A 257 -13.38 -22.32 -2.43
N HIS A 258 -14.23 -21.33 -2.18
CA HIS A 258 -15.60 -21.30 -2.70
C HIS A 258 -15.83 -20.17 -3.71
N ARG A 259 -15.19 -19.01 -3.55
CA ARG A 259 -15.40 -17.83 -4.38
C ARG A 259 -14.46 -17.71 -5.58
N TYR A 260 -13.16 -17.97 -5.42
CA TYR A 260 -12.15 -17.60 -6.41
C TYR A 260 -11.48 -18.82 -7.04
N LYS A 261 -12.27 -19.75 -7.58
CA LYS A 261 -11.76 -20.99 -8.19
C LYS A 261 -10.71 -20.73 -9.27
N GLY A 262 -9.53 -21.31 -9.11
CA GLY A 262 -8.42 -21.19 -10.04
C GLY A 262 -7.71 -19.83 -10.00
N ALA A 263 -7.99 -19.03 -8.98
CA ALA A 263 -7.16 -17.89 -8.61
C ALA A 263 -6.17 -18.27 -7.51
N SER A 264 -5.11 -17.49 -7.36
CA SER A 264 -4.18 -17.54 -6.25
C SER A 264 -4.06 -16.15 -5.64
N ILE A 265 -4.15 -16.05 -4.32
CA ILE A 265 -3.91 -14.80 -3.59
C ILE A 265 -2.65 -14.95 -2.75
N ALA A 266 -1.73 -14.02 -2.89
CA ALA A 266 -0.63 -13.79 -1.98
C ALA A 266 -1.02 -12.64 -1.05
N LEU A 267 -1.18 -12.91 0.25
CA LEU A 267 -1.33 -11.88 1.26
C LEU A 267 0.06 -11.45 1.70
N PHE A 268 0.51 -10.31 1.18
CA PHE A 268 1.82 -9.76 1.52
C PHE A 268 1.73 -8.94 2.81
N ASP A 269 2.40 -9.42 3.84
CA ASP A 269 2.43 -8.83 5.17
C ASP A 269 3.38 -7.63 5.22
N THR A 270 2.93 -6.50 4.68
CA THR A 270 3.66 -5.23 4.74
C THR A 270 3.75 -4.69 6.16
N TYR A 271 2.79 -5.02 7.03
CA TYR A 271 2.83 -4.68 8.44
C TYR A 271 4.10 -5.23 9.12
N SER A 272 4.35 -6.53 8.97
CA SER A 272 5.53 -7.18 9.57
C SER A 272 6.82 -6.72 8.91
N LEU A 273 6.85 -6.52 7.58
CA LEU A 273 8.03 -6.01 6.89
C LEU A 273 8.42 -4.61 7.40
N LEU A 274 7.47 -3.66 7.40
CA LEU A 274 7.75 -2.29 7.84
C LEU A 274 8.06 -2.25 9.34
N THR A 275 7.43 -3.08 10.16
CA THR A 275 7.76 -3.25 11.58
C THR A 275 9.20 -3.75 11.76
N SER A 276 9.65 -4.71 10.93
CA SER A 276 11.05 -5.16 10.94
C SER A 276 12.02 -4.03 10.56
N MET A 277 11.67 -3.23 9.55
CA MET A 277 12.47 -2.07 9.15
C MET A 277 12.60 -1.04 10.26
N TYR A 278 11.51 -0.79 10.99
CA TYR A 278 11.48 0.15 12.11
C TYR A 278 12.38 -0.28 13.27
N TYR A 279 12.32 -1.55 13.66
CA TYR A 279 13.10 -2.06 14.80
C TYR A 279 14.52 -2.53 14.47
N HIS A 280 14.85 -2.70 13.18
CA HIS A 280 16.17 -3.12 12.71
C HIS A 280 16.71 -2.22 11.58
N PRO A 281 16.68 -0.88 11.74
CA PRO A 281 16.87 0.06 10.64
C PRO A 281 18.23 -0.06 9.92
N SER A 282 19.27 -0.43 10.65
CA SER A 282 20.62 -0.61 10.07
C SER A 282 20.74 -1.75 9.04
N GLN A 283 19.74 -2.63 8.96
CA GLN A 283 19.69 -3.69 7.95
C GLN A 283 19.10 -3.20 6.62
N TYR A 284 18.40 -2.08 6.63
CA TYR A 284 17.56 -1.63 5.53
C TYR A 284 17.96 -0.25 4.97
N PHE A 285 18.37 0.67 5.84
CA PHE A 285 18.68 2.04 5.46
C PHE A 285 20.18 2.24 5.36
N THR A 286 20.64 2.58 4.13
CA THR A 286 22.06 2.61 3.77
C THR A 286 22.52 3.99 3.30
N GLY A 287 21.81 5.03 3.70
CA GLY A 287 22.20 6.41 3.42
C GLY A 287 23.54 6.79 4.10
N THR A 288 24.01 8.00 3.84
CA THR A 288 25.28 8.51 4.40
C THR A 288 25.17 8.98 5.86
N GLU A 289 23.94 9.21 6.34
CA GLU A 289 23.64 9.55 7.71
C GLU A 289 23.12 8.31 8.47
N PRO A 290 23.12 8.31 9.83
CA PRO A 290 22.54 7.22 10.60
C PRO A 290 21.07 6.97 10.23
N PRO A 291 20.62 5.70 10.22
CA PRO A 291 19.22 5.37 9.92
C PRO A 291 18.24 6.07 10.86
N SER A 292 17.18 6.65 10.29
CA SER A 292 16.12 7.33 11.02
C SER A 292 14.76 6.73 10.70
N VAL A 293 14.07 6.26 11.76
CA VAL A 293 12.72 5.67 11.67
C VAL A 293 11.67 6.49 12.41
N GLU A 294 12.10 7.44 13.24
CA GLU A 294 11.25 8.37 13.98
C GLU A 294 11.13 9.73 13.27
N GLY A 295 12.15 10.10 12.49
CA GLY A 295 12.16 11.30 11.66
C GLY A 295 11.77 11.00 10.22
N TRP A 296 11.68 12.06 9.42
CA TRP A 296 11.32 12.00 8.00
C TRP A 296 12.14 12.99 7.16
N VAL A 297 12.09 12.83 5.84
CA VAL A 297 12.93 13.61 4.91
C VAL A 297 12.41 15.03 4.75
N LYS A 298 11.12 15.21 4.45
CA LYS A 298 10.52 16.48 4.04
C LYS A 298 9.72 17.12 5.15
N HIS A 299 10.21 18.22 5.68
CA HIS A 299 9.56 19.03 6.71
C HIS A 299 8.89 20.24 6.09
N CYS A 300 7.59 20.40 6.29
CA CYS A 300 6.82 21.55 5.84
C CYS A 300 6.20 22.28 7.06
N ASP A 301 5.75 23.52 6.87
CA ASP A 301 4.91 24.18 7.85
C ASP A 301 3.51 23.55 7.94
N ALA A 302 2.69 23.99 8.91
CA ALA A 302 1.35 23.45 9.13
C ALA A 302 0.40 23.63 7.94
N GLN A 303 0.74 24.48 6.97
CA GLN A 303 0.00 24.70 5.73
C GLN A 303 0.54 23.87 4.57
N GLY A 304 1.53 23.00 4.81
CA GLY A 304 2.19 22.21 3.77
C GLY A 304 3.10 23.05 2.85
N GLN A 305 3.54 24.23 3.33
CA GLN A 305 4.40 25.16 2.58
C GLN A 305 5.78 25.26 3.25
N ASN A 306 6.69 26.05 2.63
CA ASN A 306 8.03 26.29 3.14
C ASN A 306 8.77 24.98 3.50
N CYS A 307 8.71 24.01 2.59
CA CYS A 307 9.25 22.68 2.82
C CYS A 307 10.78 22.66 2.68
N GLU A 308 11.44 21.97 3.58
CA GLU A 308 12.88 21.67 3.57
C GLU A 308 13.09 20.16 3.61
N GLU A 309 14.06 19.66 2.84
CA GLU A 309 14.41 18.25 2.84
C GLU A 309 15.71 18.00 3.59
N GLN A 310 15.72 16.93 4.38
CA GLN A 310 16.91 16.49 5.09
C GLN A 310 17.94 15.88 4.12
N PRO A 311 19.22 16.02 4.39
CA PRO A 311 20.25 15.33 3.62
C PRO A 311 20.13 13.81 3.78
N SER A 312 20.64 13.05 2.79
CA SER A 312 20.67 11.58 2.84
C SER A 312 19.27 10.92 2.95
N PRO A 313 18.36 11.15 2.01
CA PRO A 313 16.99 10.60 2.08
C PRO A 313 16.95 9.08 2.24
N ASP A 314 17.96 8.36 1.77
CA ASP A 314 18.09 6.90 1.92
C ASP A 314 18.37 6.44 3.36
N SER A 315 18.62 7.37 4.28
CA SER A 315 18.73 7.09 5.72
C SER A 315 17.37 7.07 6.43
N PHE A 316 16.31 7.55 5.80
CA PHE A 316 15.00 7.73 6.43
C PHE A 316 14.00 6.68 5.98
N MET A 317 13.20 6.17 6.94
CA MET A 317 12.08 5.29 6.66
C MET A 317 10.89 6.04 6.06
N TRP A 318 10.66 7.28 6.46
CA TRP A 318 9.53 8.11 6.07
C TRP A 318 9.98 9.29 5.21
N TYR A 319 9.17 9.66 4.22
CA TYR A 319 9.41 10.85 3.41
C TYR A 319 8.83 12.10 4.08
N ASP A 320 7.62 12.00 4.58
CA ASP A 320 6.94 12.98 5.41
C ASP A 320 6.24 12.29 6.58
N GLU A 321 5.33 12.98 7.28
CA GLU A 321 4.67 12.42 8.47
C GLU A 321 3.76 11.22 8.15
N LEU A 322 3.39 11.02 6.87
CA LEU A 322 2.40 10.04 6.43
C LEU A 322 2.95 8.99 5.45
N HIS A 323 3.96 9.32 4.66
CA HIS A 323 4.37 8.51 3.52
C HIS A 323 5.71 7.80 3.75
N PRO A 324 5.85 6.54 3.31
CA PRO A 324 7.15 5.88 3.26
C PRO A 324 8.10 6.61 2.31
N SER A 325 9.40 6.59 2.60
CA SER A 325 10.42 7.15 1.72
C SER A 325 10.60 6.32 0.45
N GLU A 326 11.28 6.89 -0.54
CA GLU A 326 11.65 6.16 -1.75
C GLU A 326 12.52 4.94 -1.42
N GLN A 327 13.43 5.03 -0.43
CA GLN A 327 14.23 3.88 0.02
C GLN A 327 13.36 2.77 0.60
N THR A 328 12.36 3.12 1.42
CA THR A 328 11.35 2.17 1.89
C THR A 328 10.61 1.53 0.71
N GLY A 329 10.25 2.31 -0.30
CA GLY A 329 9.64 1.82 -1.54
C GLY A 329 10.51 0.82 -2.29
N ARG A 330 11.82 1.05 -2.40
CA ARG A 330 12.78 0.12 -3.01
C ARG A 330 12.84 -1.22 -2.26
N ILE A 331 12.80 -1.18 -0.93
CA ILE A 331 12.81 -2.40 -0.10
C ILE A 331 11.49 -3.18 -0.29
N ILE A 332 10.35 -2.48 -0.24
CA ILE A 332 9.04 -3.10 -0.50
C ILE A 332 9.05 -3.78 -1.88
N ALA A 333 9.60 -3.12 -2.90
CA ALA A 333 9.68 -3.67 -4.26
C ALA A 333 10.52 -4.96 -4.32
N GLN A 334 11.67 -5.00 -3.63
CA GLN A 334 12.50 -6.21 -3.56
C GLN A 334 11.74 -7.37 -2.92
N HIS A 335 11.02 -7.13 -1.83
CA HIS A 335 10.19 -8.16 -1.20
C HIS A 335 8.97 -8.53 -2.04
N PHE A 336 8.36 -7.59 -2.76
CA PHE A 336 7.28 -7.87 -3.70
C PHE A 336 7.73 -8.82 -4.83
N VAL A 337 8.95 -8.65 -5.34
CA VAL A 337 9.54 -9.61 -6.31
C VAL A 337 9.60 -11.01 -5.70
N GLN A 338 10.05 -11.15 -4.45
CA GLN A 338 10.04 -12.45 -3.75
C GLN A 338 8.62 -13.00 -3.57
N VAL A 339 7.61 -12.13 -3.36
CA VAL A 339 6.19 -12.55 -3.32
C VAL A 339 5.77 -13.18 -4.64
N VAL A 340 6.03 -12.51 -5.75
CA VAL A 340 5.61 -13.03 -7.07
C VAL A 340 6.43 -14.25 -7.52
N GLU A 341 7.62 -14.45 -6.97
CA GLU A 341 8.42 -15.66 -7.13
C GLU A 341 7.96 -16.82 -6.23
N GLY A 342 7.08 -16.56 -5.26
CA GLY A 342 6.57 -17.59 -4.33
C GLY A 342 7.54 -17.97 -3.20
N VAL A 343 8.51 -17.11 -2.88
CA VAL A 343 9.59 -17.38 -1.90
C VAL A 343 9.66 -16.38 -0.74
N SER A 344 8.74 -15.43 -0.67
CA SER A 344 8.74 -14.40 0.38
C SER A 344 8.45 -14.98 1.77
N ALA A 345 9.25 -14.57 2.75
CA ALA A 345 9.02 -14.86 4.17
C ALA A 345 7.87 -14.03 4.79
N TYR A 346 7.48 -12.94 4.13
CA TYR A 346 6.40 -12.03 4.56
C TYR A 346 5.09 -12.31 3.81
N THR A 347 4.80 -13.56 3.44
CA THR A 347 3.63 -13.82 2.59
C THR A 347 2.95 -15.14 2.93
N LYS A 348 1.63 -15.09 3.05
CA LYS A 348 0.77 -16.28 3.05
C LYS A 348 0.15 -16.43 1.67
N TYR A 349 0.18 -17.65 1.13
CA TYR A 349 -0.36 -17.96 -0.19
C TYR A 349 -1.61 -18.84 -0.07
N PHE A 350 -2.64 -18.46 -0.82
CA PHE A 350 -3.95 -19.13 -0.84
C PHE A 350 -4.32 -19.50 -2.29
N ASP A 351 -4.88 -20.72 -2.52
CA ASP A 351 -5.34 -21.27 -3.81
C ASP A 351 -6.71 -21.97 -3.73
#